data_e9ef0afb9a22ec1db2016ef275723213
#
_entry.id   e9ef0afb9a22ec1db2016ef275723213
#
_cell.length_a   1.000
_cell.length_b   1.000
_cell.length_c   1.000
_cell.angle_alpha   90.00
_cell.angle_beta   90.00
_cell.angle_gamma   90.00
#
_symmetry.space_group_name_H-M   'P 1'
#
loop_
_entity.id
_entity.type
_entity.pdbx_description
1 polymer ?
#
loop_
_entity_poly.entity_id
_entity_poly.type
_entity_poly.pdbx_seq_one_letter_code
_entity_poly.pdbx_strand_id
1 'polypeptide(L)'
;GIRDRSPSRGLGDVYKRQEQGPILEAEKKTIGIVTGAQCQRWYDVTLTGQDSHAGTTPMPMRKDCVFAMSRMIGEIETLVGEFAPDAVGTVGEIAVIPNSRNTVAGHVDFTVDLRHPIEEKMIEMEKEVVRRLTAVAEEVSIGIEMKKVSDVPKINFDIDCINAIRDAAAALNLPAREIVSGAGHDAMYLSTVAPASMIFVPCENGLSHNEDEAAKASDLAAGCNVLLHAMLSSAEAADG
;
A
#
# COMPACT_ATOMS: atom_id res chain seq x y z
N GLY A 1 7.57 -18.94 -1.60
CA GLY A 1 7.56 -18.42 -0.24
C GLY A 1 8.80 -18.84 0.53
N ILE A 2 9.79 -17.99 0.65
CA ILE A 2 10.96 -18.21 1.52
C ILE A 2 10.55 -17.73 2.90
N ARG A 3 10.39 -18.68 3.83
CA ARG A 3 10.24 -18.37 5.26
C ARG A 3 11.63 -18.12 5.82
N ASP A 4 11.99 -16.87 6.04
CA ASP A 4 13.13 -16.55 6.90
C ASP A 4 12.60 -16.25 8.31
N ARG A 5 12.93 -17.12 9.27
CA ARG A 5 12.60 -16.96 10.68
C ARG A 5 13.90 -16.98 11.47
N SER A 6 14.45 -15.82 11.76
CA SER A 6 15.45 -15.67 12.80
C SER A 6 15.18 -14.41 13.60
N PRO A 7 14.84 -14.53 14.89
CA PRO A 7 14.74 -13.34 15.74
C PRO A 7 16.15 -12.93 16.18
N SER A 8 16.60 -11.77 15.75
CA SER A 8 17.76 -11.11 16.34
C SER A 8 17.34 -10.45 17.66
N ARG A 9 18.14 -10.67 18.72
CA ARG A 9 17.92 -10.03 20.01
C ARG A 9 18.86 -8.83 20.15
N GLY A 10 18.26 -7.63 20.17
CA GLY A 10 18.80 -6.51 20.93
C GLY A 10 19.87 -5.64 20.27
N LEU A 11 19.69 -5.22 19.02
CA LEU A 11 20.26 -4.02 18.39
C LEU A 11 19.31 -3.66 17.26
N GLY A 12 19.08 -2.37 17.02
CA GLY A 12 18.11 -1.91 16.02
C GLY A 12 18.15 -2.73 14.73
N ASP A 13 17.00 -3.28 14.34
CA ASP A 13 16.92 -4.16 13.19
C ASP A 13 16.80 -3.36 11.91
N VAL A 14 17.82 -3.44 11.05
CA VAL A 14 17.79 -2.90 9.70
C VAL A 14 17.48 -4.01 8.71
N TYR A 15 16.35 -3.88 8.00
CA TYR A 15 15.92 -4.83 6.99
C TYR A 15 16.31 -4.38 5.59
N LYS A 16 16.78 -5.32 4.77
CA LYS A 16 16.95 -5.10 3.34
C LYS A 16 15.81 -5.79 2.58
N ARG A 17 15.11 -5.05 1.73
CA ARG A 17 14.04 -5.51 0.86
C ARG A 17 14.14 -4.90 -0.54
N GLN A 18 13.44 -5.46 -1.50
CA GLN A 18 13.16 -4.76 -2.77
C GLN A 18 12.12 -3.67 -2.50
N GLU A 19 12.17 -2.59 -3.28
CA GLU A 19 11.22 -1.47 -3.19
C GLU A 19 9.77 -1.91 -3.38
N GLN A 20 9.55 -2.95 -4.19
CA GLN A 20 8.23 -3.39 -4.67
C GLN A 20 7.49 -2.30 -5.47
N GLY A 21 8.25 -1.46 -6.14
CA GLY A 21 7.78 -0.33 -6.91
C GLY A 21 8.84 0.18 -7.89
N PRO A 22 8.49 1.14 -8.77
CA PRO A 22 9.33 1.56 -9.88
C PRO A 22 10.23 2.77 -9.60
N ILE A 23 10.15 3.41 -8.41
CA ILE A 23 10.70 4.75 -8.17
C ILE A 23 12.22 4.75 -8.21
N LEU A 24 12.87 3.81 -7.50
CA LEU A 24 14.33 3.75 -7.44
C LEU A 24 14.93 3.48 -8.83
N GLU A 25 14.33 2.58 -9.59
CA GLU A 25 14.79 2.29 -10.96
C GLU A 25 14.57 3.50 -11.88
N ALA A 26 13.41 4.14 -11.86
CA ALA A 26 13.09 5.31 -12.66
C ALA A 26 14.04 6.49 -12.37
N GLU A 27 14.42 6.68 -11.11
CA GLU A 27 15.33 7.75 -10.69
C GLU A 27 16.81 7.33 -10.71
N LYS A 28 17.12 6.11 -11.16
CA LYS A 28 18.49 5.55 -11.19
C LYS A 28 19.18 5.61 -9.82
N LYS A 29 18.44 5.28 -8.77
CA LYS A 29 18.93 5.17 -7.40
C LYS A 29 19.18 3.71 -7.06
N THR A 30 20.32 3.44 -6.43
CA THR A 30 20.71 2.08 -6.01
C THR A 30 20.15 1.76 -4.62
N ILE A 31 19.99 2.78 -3.77
CA ILE A 31 19.56 2.62 -2.38
C ILE A 31 18.35 3.51 -2.08
N GLY A 32 17.31 2.90 -1.53
CA GLY A 32 16.22 3.59 -0.85
C GLY A 32 16.46 3.60 0.65
N ILE A 33 16.58 4.78 1.24
CA ILE A 33 16.67 4.98 2.68
C ILE A 33 15.23 5.09 3.17
N VAL A 34 14.71 4.04 3.79
CA VAL A 34 13.28 4.01 4.15
C VAL A 34 13.06 4.76 5.45
N THR A 35 12.28 5.84 5.38
CA THR A 35 12.02 6.71 6.53
C THR A 35 10.78 6.32 7.33
N GLY A 36 9.96 5.40 6.80
CA GLY A 36 8.75 4.93 7.44
C GLY A 36 7.85 4.18 6.47
N ALA A 37 6.61 3.93 6.86
CA ALA A 37 5.58 3.35 6.01
C ALA A 37 4.32 4.21 6.03
N GLN A 38 3.61 4.22 4.90
CA GLN A 38 2.40 5.00 4.75
C GLN A 38 1.20 4.41 5.49
N CYS A 39 0.21 5.24 5.75
CA CYS A 39 -1.09 4.82 6.26
C CYS A 39 -1.79 3.91 5.25
N GLN A 40 -2.57 2.97 5.75
CA GLN A 40 -3.36 2.07 4.92
C GLN A 40 -4.73 1.86 5.56
N ARG A 41 -5.79 1.91 4.74
CA ARG A 41 -7.17 1.60 5.13
C ARG A 41 -7.75 0.61 4.13
N TRP A 42 -8.27 -0.51 4.63
CA TRP A 42 -8.99 -1.47 3.79
C TRP A 42 -10.44 -1.53 4.18
N TYR A 43 -11.28 -1.58 3.17
CA TYR A 43 -12.72 -1.74 3.32
C TYR A 43 -13.23 -2.92 2.51
N ASP A 44 -14.12 -3.70 3.13
CA ASP A 44 -15.05 -4.55 2.43
C ASP A 44 -16.32 -3.74 2.19
N VAL A 45 -16.81 -3.71 0.97
CA VAL A 45 -18.02 -2.97 0.56
C VAL A 45 -19.02 -3.94 -0.02
N THR A 46 -20.20 -3.97 0.56
CA THR A 46 -21.35 -4.78 0.10
C THR A 46 -22.45 -3.88 -0.41
N LEU A 47 -22.89 -4.11 -1.64
CA LEU A 47 -24.04 -3.44 -2.25
C LEU A 47 -25.23 -4.38 -2.33
N THR A 48 -26.39 -3.88 -1.95
CA THR A 48 -27.67 -4.63 -1.99
C THR A 48 -28.72 -3.86 -2.79
N GLY A 49 -29.10 -4.44 -3.91
CA GLY A 49 -30.11 -3.95 -4.83
C GLY A 49 -31.21 -4.99 -5.04
N GLN A 50 -31.52 -5.28 -6.31
CA GLN A 50 -32.55 -6.25 -6.65
C GLN A 50 -32.25 -6.96 -7.98
N ASP A 51 -32.18 -8.28 -7.95
CA ASP A 51 -32.11 -9.08 -9.17
C ASP A 51 -33.35 -8.86 -10.04
N SER A 52 -33.12 -8.67 -11.32
CA SER A 52 -34.21 -8.51 -12.26
C SER A 52 -33.82 -8.94 -13.68
N HIS A 53 -34.82 -9.18 -14.52
CA HIS A 53 -34.57 -9.61 -15.89
C HIS A 53 -33.98 -8.46 -16.73
N ALA A 54 -32.82 -8.68 -17.36
CA ALA A 54 -32.08 -7.65 -18.08
C ALA A 54 -32.83 -7.06 -19.30
N GLY A 55 -33.70 -7.85 -19.93
CA GLY A 55 -34.44 -7.41 -21.12
C GLY A 55 -35.80 -6.76 -20.83
N THR A 56 -36.47 -7.14 -19.74
CA THR A 56 -37.85 -6.69 -19.45
C THR A 56 -37.94 -5.63 -18.36
N THR A 57 -36.89 -5.41 -17.58
CA THR A 57 -36.87 -4.39 -16.53
C THR A 57 -36.38 -3.06 -17.07
N PRO A 58 -37.24 -2.02 -17.19
CA PRO A 58 -36.82 -0.70 -17.67
C PRO A 58 -35.73 -0.07 -16.81
N MET A 59 -34.81 0.69 -17.42
CA MET A 59 -33.68 1.31 -16.74
C MET A 59 -34.05 2.06 -15.46
N PRO A 60 -35.09 2.93 -15.43
CA PRO A 60 -35.44 3.68 -14.22
C PRO A 60 -35.97 2.83 -13.04
N MET A 61 -36.28 1.56 -13.30
CA MET A 61 -36.83 0.64 -12.28
C MET A 61 -35.76 -0.31 -11.71
N ARG A 62 -34.53 -0.23 -12.23
CA ARG A 62 -33.45 -1.12 -11.81
C ARG A 62 -32.81 -0.66 -10.51
N LYS A 63 -32.47 -1.63 -9.67
CA LYS A 63 -31.57 -1.47 -8.53
C LYS A 63 -30.28 -2.26 -8.81
N ASP A 64 -29.49 -1.75 -9.76
CA ASP A 64 -28.35 -2.42 -10.37
C ASP A 64 -27.08 -2.13 -9.58
N CYS A 65 -26.60 -3.13 -8.83
CA CYS A 65 -25.39 -3.00 -8.01
C CYS A 65 -24.11 -2.89 -8.85
N VAL A 66 -24.09 -3.46 -10.07
CA VAL A 66 -22.91 -3.35 -10.96
C VAL A 66 -22.76 -1.94 -11.51
N PHE A 67 -23.85 -1.29 -11.93
CA PHE A 67 -23.79 0.10 -12.38
C PHE A 67 -23.46 1.05 -11.22
N ALA A 68 -24.00 0.80 -10.02
CA ALA A 68 -23.62 1.56 -8.85
C ALA A 68 -22.11 1.41 -8.52
N MET A 69 -21.62 0.19 -8.47
CA MET A 69 -20.20 -0.09 -8.24
C MET A 69 -19.30 0.59 -9.29
N SER A 70 -19.66 0.57 -10.57
CA SER A 70 -18.86 1.21 -11.62
C SER A 70 -18.71 2.73 -11.41
N ARG A 71 -19.77 3.39 -10.93
CA ARG A 71 -19.73 4.81 -10.55
C ARG A 71 -18.90 5.04 -9.30
N MET A 72 -19.01 4.15 -8.30
CA MET A 72 -18.23 4.20 -7.08
C MET A 72 -16.73 4.05 -7.36
N ILE A 73 -16.33 3.18 -8.28
CA ILE A 73 -14.94 3.04 -8.73
C ILE A 73 -14.45 4.36 -9.36
N GLY A 74 -15.26 5.01 -10.19
CA GLY A 74 -14.93 6.32 -10.76
C GLY A 74 -14.79 7.42 -9.70
N GLU A 75 -15.63 7.40 -8.65
CA GLU A 75 -15.50 8.32 -7.50
C GLU A 75 -14.22 8.07 -6.70
N ILE A 76 -13.82 6.79 -6.51
CA ILE A 76 -12.56 6.45 -5.84
C ILE A 76 -11.37 6.97 -6.67
N GLU A 77 -11.35 6.73 -7.98
CA GLU A 77 -10.30 7.22 -8.87
C GLU A 77 -10.19 8.75 -8.82
N THR A 78 -11.32 9.45 -8.90
CA THR A 78 -11.38 10.91 -8.81
C THR A 78 -10.86 11.41 -7.47
N LEU A 79 -11.31 10.81 -6.37
CA LEU A 79 -10.87 11.16 -5.02
C LEU A 79 -9.36 11.00 -4.86
N VAL A 80 -8.80 9.88 -5.26
CA VAL A 80 -7.35 9.64 -5.20
C VAL A 80 -6.58 10.69 -6.00
N GLY A 81 -7.09 11.08 -7.17
CA GLY A 81 -6.52 12.15 -7.99
C GLY A 81 -6.49 13.52 -7.28
N GLU A 82 -7.46 13.82 -6.42
CA GLU A 82 -7.50 15.07 -5.63
C GLU A 82 -6.41 15.11 -4.54
N PHE A 83 -5.91 13.96 -4.11
CA PHE A 83 -4.83 13.82 -3.13
C PHE A 83 -3.48 13.45 -3.77
N ALA A 84 -3.36 13.54 -5.10
CA ALA A 84 -2.10 13.31 -5.81
C ALA A 84 -1.00 14.29 -5.33
N PRO A 85 0.29 13.95 -5.46
CA PRO A 85 0.83 12.76 -6.14
C PRO A 85 0.97 11.52 -5.24
N ASP A 86 0.73 11.63 -3.94
CA ASP A 86 1.15 10.64 -2.95
C ASP A 86 0.06 9.61 -2.62
N ALA A 87 -1.20 9.92 -2.93
CA ALA A 87 -2.33 9.03 -2.68
C ALA A 87 -2.38 7.87 -3.68
N VAL A 88 -2.70 6.68 -3.20
CA VAL A 88 -3.07 5.56 -4.06
C VAL A 88 -4.35 4.91 -3.56
N GLY A 89 -5.16 4.42 -4.51
CA GLY A 89 -6.41 3.71 -4.22
C GLY A 89 -6.63 2.60 -5.22
N THR A 90 -7.11 1.45 -4.71
CA THR A 90 -7.29 0.26 -5.54
C THR A 90 -8.59 -0.44 -5.16
N VAL A 91 -9.31 -0.94 -6.16
CA VAL A 91 -10.37 -1.94 -6.01
C VAL A 91 -9.76 -3.26 -6.48
N GLY A 92 -9.48 -4.17 -5.51
CA GLY A 92 -8.67 -5.37 -5.76
C GLY A 92 -9.50 -6.62 -6.01
N GLU A 93 -10.65 -6.77 -5.35
CA GLU A 93 -11.55 -7.91 -5.47
C GLU A 93 -12.95 -7.44 -5.83
N ILE A 94 -13.63 -8.19 -6.67
CA ILE A 94 -15.02 -7.93 -7.07
C ILE A 94 -15.74 -9.26 -7.21
N ALA A 95 -16.87 -9.40 -6.50
CA ALA A 95 -17.79 -10.51 -6.63
C ALA A 95 -19.18 -10.01 -6.99
N VAL A 96 -19.78 -10.59 -8.02
CA VAL A 96 -21.10 -10.23 -8.53
C VAL A 96 -22.04 -11.41 -8.42
N ILE A 97 -23.23 -11.21 -7.86
CA ILE A 97 -24.27 -12.24 -7.74
C ILE A 97 -25.56 -11.71 -8.36
N PRO A 98 -26.19 -12.49 -9.25
CA PRO A 98 -25.93 -13.88 -9.64
C PRO A 98 -24.90 -14.06 -10.76
N ASN A 99 -24.23 -13.02 -11.25
CA ASN A 99 -23.22 -13.06 -12.31
C ASN A 99 -23.72 -13.76 -13.60
N SER A 100 -24.85 -13.30 -14.10
CA SER A 100 -25.55 -13.85 -15.24
C SER A 100 -25.78 -12.80 -16.33
N ARG A 101 -25.60 -13.16 -17.62
CA ARG A 101 -25.71 -12.24 -18.75
C ARG A 101 -27.08 -11.57 -18.93
N ASN A 102 -28.13 -12.23 -18.46
CA ASN A 102 -29.51 -11.78 -18.65
C ASN A 102 -30.20 -11.35 -17.34
N THR A 103 -29.42 -11.12 -16.30
CA THR A 103 -29.90 -10.72 -14.98
C THR A 103 -29.20 -9.45 -14.53
N VAL A 104 -29.98 -8.44 -14.13
CA VAL A 104 -29.49 -7.28 -13.37
C VAL A 104 -29.01 -7.79 -12.00
N ALA A 105 -27.77 -7.51 -11.61
CA ALA A 105 -27.23 -8.02 -10.37
C ALA A 105 -27.71 -7.20 -9.17
N GLY A 106 -28.36 -7.88 -8.24
CA GLY A 106 -28.86 -7.30 -7.02
C GLY A 106 -27.85 -7.36 -5.85
N HIS A 107 -26.69 -7.97 -6.05
CA HIS A 107 -25.67 -8.03 -5.01
C HIS A 107 -24.26 -7.93 -5.61
N VAL A 108 -23.41 -7.10 -4.99
CA VAL A 108 -22.01 -6.96 -5.33
C VAL A 108 -21.19 -6.77 -4.07
N ASP A 109 -20.12 -7.54 -3.92
CA ASP A 109 -19.07 -7.30 -2.95
C ASP A 109 -17.81 -6.82 -3.66
N PHE A 110 -17.13 -5.83 -3.10
CA PHE A 110 -15.82 -5.39 -3.59
C PHE A 110 -14.97 -4.82 -2.46
N THR A 111 -13.65 -4.80 -2.66
CA THR A 111 -12.70 -4.27 -1.68
C THR A 111 -12.14 -2.93 -2.13
N VAL A 112 -11.84 -2.06 -1.15
CA VAL A 112 -11.16 -0.78 -1.37
C VAL A 112 -9.91 -0.73 -0.51
N ASP A 113 -8.75 -0.48 -1.13
CA ASP A 113 -7.47 -0.20 -0.48
C ASP A 113 -7.11 1.27 -0.73
N LEU A 114 -6.99 2.05 0.34
CA LEU A 114 -6.55 3.44 0.32
C LEU A 114 -5.23 3.58 1.06
N ARG A 115 -4.27 4.32 0.47
CA ARG A 115 -2.98 4.60 1.10
C ARG A 115 -2.56 6.04 0.91
N HIS A 116 -1.92 6.60 1.94
CA HIS A 116 -1.34 7.95 1.90
C HIS A 116 -0.20 8.06 2.91
N PRO A 117 0.94 8.76 2.61
CA PRO A 117 2.05 8.90 3.54
C PRO A 117 1.79 9.91 4.67
N ILE A 118 0.73 10.70 4.61
CA ILE A 118 0.35 11.72 5.60
C ILE A 118 -0.96 11.32 6.27
N GLU A 119 -0.95 11.13 7.60
CA GLU A 119 -2.10 10.62 8.36
C GLU A 119 -3.33 11.55 8.25
N GLU A 120 -3.13 12.86 8.34
CA GLU A 120 -4.23 13.84 8.25
C GLU A 120 -4.94 13.75 6.89
N LYS A 121 -4.16 13.54 5.81
CA LYS A 121 -4.72 13.37 4.47
C LYS A 121 -5.44 12.04 4.30
N MET A 122 -4.92 10.96 4.91
CA MET A 122 -5.62 9.68 4.96
C MET A 122 -6.98 9.82 5.65
N ILE A 123 -7.06 10.54 6.77
CA ILE A 123 -8.32 10.78 7.49
C ILE A 123 -9.31 11.58 6.62
N GLU A 124 -8.82 12.57 5.87
CA GLU A 124 -9.65 13.32 4.91
C GLU A 124 -10.17 12.40 3.79
N MET A 125 -9.29 11.61 3.16
CA MET A 125 -9.66 10.63 2.12
C MET A 125 -10.68 9.61 2.63
N GLU A 126 -10.50 9.09 3.83
CA GLU A 126 -11.40 8.14 4.46
C GLU A 126 -12.82 8.72 4.60
N LYS A 127 -12.94 9.94 5.08
CA LYS A 127 -14.25 10.61 5.21
C LYS A 127 -14.90 10.83 3.85
N GLU A 128 -14.12 11.25 2.87
CA GLU A 128 -14.62 11.55 1.53
C GLU A 128 -15.04 10.28 0.78
N VAL A 129 -14.29 9.17 0.87
CA VAL A 129 -14.69 7.93 0.22
C VAL A 129 -16.02 7.42 0.77
N VAL A 130 -16.19 7.41 2.10
CA VAL A 130 -17.46 6.99 2.73
C VAL A 130 -18.61 7.87 2.26
N ARG A 131 -18.43 9.21 2.27
CA ARG A 131 -19.45 10.16 1.84
C ARG A 131 -19.85 9.97 0.37
N ARG A 132 -18.86 9.84 -0.54
CA ARG A 132 -19.10 9.72 -2.00
C ARG A 132 -19.77 8.41 -2.35
N LEU A 133 -19.31 7.29 -1.80
CA LEU A 133 -19.89 6.00 -2.09
C LEU A 133 -21.34 5.90 -1.53
N THR A 134 -21.57 6.43 -0.34
CA THR A 134 -22.91 6.52 0.23
C THR A 134 -23.84 7.36 -0.66
N ALA A 135 -23.38 8.52 -1.14
CA ALA A 135 -24.17 9.38 -2.03
C ALA A 135 -24.55 8.68 -3.34
N VAL A 136 -23.62 7.91 -3.94
CA VAL A 136 -23.94 7.10 -5.14
C VAL A 136 -25.02 6.05 -4.83
N ALA A 137 -24.93 5.35 -3.68
CA ALA A 137 -25.91 4.34 -3.30
C ALA A 137 -27.30 4.94 -3.09
N GLU A 138 -27.39 6.10 -2.43
CA GLU A 138 -28.63 6.84 -2.19
C GLU A 138 -29.27 7.28 -3.53
N GLU A 139 -28.47 7.84 -4.45
CA GLU A 139 -28.98 8.31 -5.75
C GLU A 139 -29.64 7.19 -6.56
N VAL A 140 -29.09 5.98 -6.51
CA VAL A 140 -29.65 4.82 -7.24
C VAL A 140 -30.54 3.92 -6.37
N SER A 141 -30.82 4.33 -5.13
CA SER A 141 -31.71 3.64 -4.18
C SER A 141 -31.32 2.19 -3.93
N ILE A 142 -30.03 1.92 -3.69
CA ILE A 142 -29.50 0.63 -3.24
C ILE A 142 -28.96 0.72 -1.81
N GLY A 143 -28.85 -0.44 -1.14
CA GLY A 143 -28.14 -0.54 0.14
C GLY A 143 -26.63 -0.55 -0.05
N ILE A 144 -25.92 0.06 0.88
CA ILE A 144 -24.46 -0.02 0.98
C ILE A 144 -24.06 -0.32 2.42
N GLU A 145 -23.17 -1.27 2.61
CA GLU A 145 -22.45 -1.51 3.85
C GLU A 145 -20.95 -1.36 3.57
N MET A 146 -20.26 -0.58 4.39
CA MET A 146 -18.81 -0.39 4.33
C MET A 146 -18.18 -0.80 5.65
N LYS A 147 -17.40 -1.86 5.65
CA LYS A 147 -16.70 -2.36 6.81
C LYS A 147 -15.22 -2.12 6.70
N LYS A 148 -14.65 -1.30 7.59
CA LYS A 148 -13.20 -1.16 7.69
C LYS A 148 -12.60 -2.43 8.29
N VAL A 149 -11.76 -3.13 7.52
CA VAL A 149 -11.14 -4.41 7.91
C VAL A 149 -9.66 -4.27 8.25
N SER A 150 -9.02 -3.16 7.84
CA SER A 150 -7.65 -2.81 8.22
C SER A 150 -7.53 -1.31 8.44
N ASP A 151 -6.77 -0.96 9.47
CA ASP A 151 -6.46 0.41 9.86
C ASP A 151 -5.01 0.46 10.34
N VAL A 152 -4.10 0.75 9.40
CA VAL A 152 -2.67 0.85 9.68
C VAL A 152 -2.30 2.34 9.68
N PRO A 153 -1.84 2.88 10.83
CA PRO A 153 -1.41 4.26 10.92
C PRO A 153 -0.08 4.47 10.20
N LYS A 154 0.31 5.73 10.01
CA LYS A 154 1.66 6.07 9.56
C LYS A 154 2.70 5.53 10.54
N ILE A 155 3.72 4.89 10.02
CA ILE A 155 4.89 4.47 10.79
C ILE A 155 6.06 5.39 10.44
N ASN A 156 6.71 5.96 11.46
CA ASN A 156 8.00 6.63 11.30
C ASN A 156 9.07 5.70 11.87
N PHE A 157 10.11 5.45 11.08
CA PHE A 157 11.25 4.67 11.55
C PHE A 157 12.19 5.53 12.41
N ASP A 158 13.08 4.85 13.12
CA ASP A 158 14.03 5.47 14.03
C ASP A 158 15.06 6.32 13.28
N ILE A 159 15.29 7.55 13.75
CA ILE A 159 16.14 8.52 13.06
C ILE A 159 17.62 8.12 13.08
N ASP A 160 18.08 7.45 14.13
CA ASP A 160 19.48 7.03 14.22
C ASP A 160 19.75 5.85 13.28
N CYS A 161 18.81 4.92 13.16
CA CYS A 161 18.85 3.87 12.15
C CYS A 161 18.81 4.44 10.72
N ILE A 162 17.97 5.44 10.44
CA ILE A 162 17.91 6.13 9.16
C ILE A 162 19.25 6.82 8.85
N ASN A 163 19.83 7.52 9.82
CA ASN A 163 21.13 8.19 9.68
C ASN A 163 22.25 7.19 9.40
N ALA A 164 22.31 6.08 10.12
CA ALA A 164 23.30 5.02 9.89
C ALA A 164 23.23 4.48 8.45
N ILE A 165 22.05 4.29 7.89
CA ILE A 165 21.85 3.87 6.50
C ILE A 165 22.31 4.97 5.53
N ARG A 166 21.97 6.23 5.81
CA ARG A 166 22.34 7.39 4.99
C ARG A 166 23.86 7.54 4.91
N ASP A 167 24.52 7.48 6.04
CA ASP A 167 25.98 7.61 6.16
C ASP A 167 26.69 6.44 5.50
N ALA A 168 26.19 5.21 5.66
CA ALA A 168 26.70 4.04 4.98
C ALA A 168 26.60 4.15 3.45
N ALA A 169 25.45 4.59 2.93
CA ALA A 169 25.28 4.79 1.49
C ALA A 169 26.22 5.88 0.95
N ALA A 170 26.40 6.98 1.70
CA ALA A 170 27.33 8.06 1.36
C ALA A 170 28.80 7.59 1.36
N ALA A 171 29.23 6.87 2.40
CA ALA A 171 30.59 6.32 2.52
C ALA A 171 30.93 5.36 1.37
N LEU A 172 29.95 4.61 0.87
CA LEU A 172 30.10 3.71 -0.27
C LEU A 172 29.91 4.41 -1.62
N ASN A 173 29.67 5.73 -1.66
CA ASN A 173 29.39 6.51 -2.86
C ASN A 173 28.23 5.94 -3.69
N LEU A 174 27.19 5.40 -3.06
CA LEU A 174 26.03 4.84 -3.73
C LEU A 174 24.93 5.90 -3.95
N PRO A 175 24.36 5.99 -5.15
CA PRO A 175 23.20 6.87 -5.39
C PRO A 175 22.02 6.44 -4.51
N ALA A 176 21.60 7.31 -3.60
CA ALA A 176 20.53 7.02 -2.65
C ALA A 176 19.43 8.09 -2.69
N ARG A 177 18.25 7.75 -2.18
CA ARG A 177 17.16 8.69 -1.87
C ARG A 177 16.41 8.23 -0.63
N GLU A 178 15.78 9.16 0.07
CA GLU A 178 14.79 8.85 1.09
C GLU A 178 13.47 8.44 0.43
N ILE A 179 12.80 7.48 1.02
CA ILE A 179 11.53 6.94 0.50
C ILE A 179 10.66 6.45 1.65
N VAL A 180 9.35 6.66 1.54
CA VAL A 180 8.37 6.05 2.42
C VAL A 180 7.92 4.74 1.80
N SER A 181 7.86 3.66 2.58
CA SER A 181 7.38 2.38 2.09
C SER A 181 5.90 2.44 1.72
N GLY A 182 5.59 2.02 0.51
CA GLY A 182 4.22 1.81 0.04
C GLY A 182 3.61 0.48 0.48
N ALA A 183 4.45 -0.48 0.91
CA ALA A 183 4.05 -1.83 1.30
C ALA A 183 4.20 -2.06 2.80
N GLY A 184 3.45 -3.05 3.33
CA GLY A 184 3.60 -3.52 4.70
C GLY A 184 4.81 -4.44 4.85
N HIS A 185 5.58 -4.28 5.94
CA HIS A 185 6.76 -5.07 6.25
C HIS A 185 6.85 -5.40 7.74
N ASP A 186 7.54 -6.46 8.09
CA ASP A 186 7.77 -6.87 9.48
C ASP A 186 8.48 -5.78 10.29
N ALA A 187 9.32 -4.96 9.65
CA ALA A 187 9.99 -3.82 10.27
C ALA A 187 9.00 -2.80 10.88
N MET A 188 7.78 -2.67 10.33
CA MET A 188 6.74 -1.81 10.90
C MET A 188 6.30 -2.29 12.29
N TYR A 189 6.18 -3.60 12.47
CA TYR A 189 5.83 -4.19 13.78
C TYR A 189 7.01 -4.12 14.74
N LEU A 190 8.23 -4.33 14.26
CA LEU A 190 9.43 -4.23 15.09
C LEU A 190 9.67 -2.81 15.56
N SER A 191 9.40 -1.79 14.77
CA SER A 191 9.55 -0.39 15.15
C SER A 191 8.70 0.02 16.35
N THR A 192 7.70 -0.78 16.72
CA THR A 192 6.88 -0.54 17.94
C THR A 192 7.57 -1.00 19.22
N VAL A 193 8.62 -1.81 19.14
CA VAL A 193 9.31 -2.41 20.30
C VAL A 193 10.82 -2.21 20.31
N ALA A 194 11.40 -1.79 19.18
CA ALA A 194 12.82 -1.52 19.03
C ALA A 194 13.07 -0.45 17.95
N PRO A 195 14.19 0.31 18.02
CA PRO A 195 14.63 1.15 16.93
C PRO A 195 14.77 0.32 15.64
N ALA A 196 14.15 0.75 14.56
CA ALA A 196 14.17 0.01 13.29
C ALA A 196 14.17 0.96 12.10
N SER A 197 14.75 0.53 10.99
CA SER A 197 14.64 1.13 9.67
C SER A 197 14.79 0.07 8.59
N MET A 198 14.71 0.48 7.32
CA MET A 198 14.79 -0.43 6.19
C MET A 198 15.66 0.17 5.08
N ILE A 199 16.28 -0.73 4.30
CA ILE A 199 16.97 -0.42 3.07
C ILE A 199 16.18 -1.03 1.92
N PHE A 200 15.84 -0.22 0.92
CA PHE A 200 15.32 -0.71 -0.35
C PHE A 200 16.41 -0.76 -1.42
N VAL A 201 16.30 -1.76 -2.28
CA VAL A 201 17.03 -1.85 -3.55
C VAL A 201 16.01 -1.88 -4.69
N PRO A 202 16.40 -1.43 -5.91
CA PRO A 202 15.51 -1.41 -7.05
C PRO A 202 14.92 -2.77 -7.37
N CYS A 203 13.69 -2.74 -7.88
CA CYS A 203 12.95 -3.86 -8.41
C CYS A 203 12.92 -3.71 -9.94
N GLU A 204 13.26 -4.75 -10.69
CA GLU A 204 13.26 -4.67 -12.16
C GLU A 204 11.84 -4.41 -12.67
N ASN A 205 11.68 -3.35 -13.48
CA ASN A 205 10.40 -2.86 -13.99
C ASN A 205 9.37 -2.50 -12.89
N GLY A 206 9.80 -2.36 -11.64
CA GLY A 206 8.90 -2.11 -10.51
C GLY A 206 7.95 -3.26 -10.19
N LEU A 207 8.18 -4.46 -10.73
CA LEU A 207 7.30 -5.61 -10.58
C LEU A 207 7.42 -6.20 -9.17
N SER A 208 6.25 -6.40 -8.53
CA SER A 208 6.12 -7.16 -7.30
C SER A 208 4.82 -7.95 -7.32
N HIS A 209 4.71 -9.00 -6.52
CA HIS A 209 3.59 -9.95 -6.54
C HIS A 209 3.38 -10.60 -7.92
N ASN A 210 4.47 -10.78 -8.67
CA ASN A 210 4.49 -11.32 -10.03
C ASN A 210 5.60 -12.38 -10.13
N GLU A 211 5.44 -13.36 -11.03
CA GLU A 211 6.43 -14.42 -11.26
C GLU A 211 7.75 -13.87 -11.81
N ASP A 212 7.71 -12.73 -12.50
CA ASP A 212 8.88 -12.04 -13.08
C ASP A 212 9.55 -11.06 -12.10
N GLU A 213 9.19 -11.08 -10.81
CA GLU A 213 9.82 -10.22 -9.80
C GLU A 213 11.32 -10.51 -9.69
N ALA A 214 12.16 -9.50 -9.99
CA ALA A 214 13.60 -9.63 -10.01
C ALA A 214 14.31 -8.37 -9.50
N ALA A 215 15.56 -8.54 -9.06
CA ALA A 215 16.48 -7.46 -8.72
C ALA A 215 17.89 -7.81 -9.22
N LYS A 216 18.63 -6.80 -9.67
CA LYS A 216 20.01 -6.98 -10.15
C LYS A 216 20.94 -7.42 -9.03
N ALA A 217 21.81 -8.38 -9.31
CA ALA A 217 22.79 -8.87 -8.33
C ALA A 217 23.68 -7.74 -7.78
N SER A 218 24.01 -6.73 -8.60
CA SER A 218 24.76 -5.54 -8.18
C SER A 218 24.01 -4.72 -7.12
N ASP A 219 22.71 -4.54 -7.28
CA ASP A 219 21.88 -3.76 -6.35
C ASP A 219 21.67 -4.53 -5.04
N LEU A 220 21.50 -5.86 -5.13
CA LEU A 220 21.47 -6.73 -3.96
C LEU A 220 22.78 -6.66 -3.17
N ALA A 221 23.94 -6.71 -3.84
CA ALA A 221 25.25 -6.57 -3.21
C ALA A 221 25.43 -5.19 -2.57
N ALA A 222 25.02 -4.12 -3.26
CA ALA A 222 25.07 -2.76 -2.72
C ALA A 222 24.24 -2.63 -1.45
N GLY A 223 22.99 -3.14 -1.47
CA GLY A 223 22.12 -3.15 -0.28
C GLY A 223 22.70 -3.94 0.89
N CYS A 224 23.35 -5.08 0.63
CA CYS A 224 24.05 -5.85 1.68
C CYS A 224 25.23 -5.08 2.28
N ASN A 225 26.02 -4.37 1.44
CA ASN A 225 27.13 -3.57 1.93
C ASN A 225 26.65 -2.40 2.79
N VAL A 226 25.60 -1.69 2.37
CA VAL A 226 24.99 -0.62 3.18
C VAL A 226 24.48 -1.17 4.51
N LEU A 227 23.82 -2.33 4.49
CA LEU A 227 23.35 -2.99 5.71
C LEU A 227 24.52 -3.30 6.67
N LEU A 228 25.60 -3.89 6.16
CA LEU A 228 26.78 -4.22 6.96
C LEU A 228 27.37 -2.95 7.61
N HIS A 229 27.57 -1.88 6.84
CA HIS A 229 28.15 -0.63 7.35
C HIS A 229 27.23 0.02 8.41
N ALA A 230 25.91 0.06 8.17
CA ALA A 230 24.95 0.60 9.13
C ALA A 230 24.95 -0.19 10.45
N MET A 231 25.01 -1.54 10.37
CA MET A 231 25.08 -2.40 11.55
C MET A 231 26.37 -2.19 12.36
N LEU A 232 27.51 -2.08 11.69
CA LEU A 232 28.81 -1.83 12.37
C LEU A 232 28.80 -0.47 13.07
N SER A 233 28.32 0.58 12.39
CA SER A 233 28.21 1.92 12.98
C SER A 233 27.28 1.93 14.21
N SER A 234 26.17 1.21 14.15
CA SER A 234 25.23 1.12 15.28
C SER A 234 25.81 0.33 16.46
N ALA A 235 26.62 -0.72 16.20
CA ALA A 235 27.28 -1.50 17.23
C ALA A 235 28.37 -0.67 17.96
N GLU A 236 29.19 0.08 17.22
CA GLU A 236 30.21 0.97 17.78
C GLU A 236 29.61 2.07 18.68
N ALA A 237 28.43 2.60 18.29
CA ALA A 237 27.73 3.60 19.09
C ALA A 237 27.13 3.04 20.38
N ALA A 238 26.87 1.74 20.47
CA ALA A 238 26.33 1.08 21.66
C ALA A 238 27.40 0.73 22.72
N ASP A 239 28.67 0.67 22.32
CA ASP A 239 29.80 0.32 23.21
C ASP A 239 30.51 1.56 23.80
N GLY A 240 30.13 2.76 23.47
CA GLY A 240 30.65 4.05 23.91
C GLY A 240 29.69 4.80 24.82
#